data_0d9595a4b40951b45b841c17ac65fa83
#
_entry.id   0d9595a4b40951b45b841c17ac65fa83
#
_cell.length_a   1.000
_cell.length_b   1.000
_cell.length_c   1.000
_cell.angle_alpha   90.00
_cell.angle_beta   90.00
_cell.angle_gamma   90.00
#
_symmetry.space_group_name_H-M   'P 1'
#
loop_
_entity.id
_entity.type
_entity.pdbx_description
1 polymer ?
#
loop_
_entity_poly.entity_id
_entity_poly.type
_entity_poly.pdbx_seq_one_letter_code
_entity_poly.pdbx_strand_id
1 'polypeptide(L)'
;MAQVLGNGSFTYEHVEGWPHIPADITLLECPGVGIDSQDNVFLLTRGQDPIVVFDKEGNFVNTFGKGLFSENRTHGLYVAHDDTLLVADDGIHTIQKISPSGEKIMEIGERNNPKPIWSGEPFNRPTSAAINPSNGDIYVSDGYGNSRIHVYTDNGEYKFSWGSPGIDAGQFMRPHNIAVDEKSNIYVVDREAHRVQIFDQQGNFLRMWNNIHRPDSMVLWQDHIYIGELNGMGGLDDAPGMGHRVG
;
A
#
# COMPACT_ATOMS: atom_id res chain seq x y z
N MET A 1 2.45 -0.06 33.11
CA MET A 1 2.37 1.28 32.51
C MET A 1 2.42 1.05 31.01
N ALA A 2 1.51 1.64 30.24
CA ALA A 2 1.54 1.54 28.79
C ALA A 2 2.89 2.08 28.25
N GLN A 3 3.45 1.43 27.26
CA GLN A 3 4.67 1.90 26.62
C GLN A 3 4.31 3.10 25.74
N VAL A 4 4.89 4.27 26.03
CA VAL A 4 4.77 5.47 25.19
C VAL A 4 5.87 5.46 24.15
N LEU A 5 5.47 5.59 22.88
CA LEU A 5 6.33 5.65 21.71
C LEU A 5 6.27 7.05 21.08
N GLY A 6 7.32 7.44 20.34
CA GLY A 6 7.37 8.73 19.65
C GLY A 6 8.00 9.83 20.48
N ASN A 7 7.94 11.08 19.98
CA ASN A 7 8.50 12.26 20.63
C ASN A 7 7.72 13.54 20.27
N GLY A 8 7.95 14.59 21.04
CA GLY A 8 7.31 15.91 20.81
C GLY A 8 5.79 15.82 20.89
N SER A 9 5.12 16.32 19.85
CA SER A 9 3.65 16.26 19.71
C SER A 9 3.14 14.94 19.09
N PHE A 10 4.04 14.05 18.68
CA PHE A 10 3.72 12.76 18.08
C PHE A 10 4.08 11.65 19.07
N THR A 11 3.22 11.48 20.07
CA THR A 11 3.37 10.41 21.07
C THR A 11 2.17 9.50 21.03
N TYR A 12 2.43 8.20 21.11
CA TYR A 12 1.44 7.14 21.00
C TYR A 12 1.60 6.17 22.16
N GLU A 13 0.50 5.62 22.62
CA GLU A 13 0.51 4.55 23.60
C GLU A 13 0.25 3.21 22.92
N HIS A 14 1.05 2.20 23.28
CA HIS A 14 0.80 0.83 22.86
C HIS A 14 -0.44 0.29 23.55
N VAL A 15 -1.42 -0.14 22.79
CA VAL A 15 -2.64 -0.80 23.30
C VAL A 15 -2.35 -2.28 23.45
N GLU A 16 -2.07 -2.71 24.68
CA GLU A 16 -1.76 -4.10 24.98
C GLU A 16 -2.96 -5.01 24.72
N GLY A 17 -2.72 -6.12 24.01
CA GLY A 17 -3.74 -7.12 23.70
C GLY A 17 -4.66 -6.75 22.53
N TRP A 18 -4.45 -5.64 21.85
CA TRP A 18 -5.14 -5.31 20.61
C TRP A 18 -4.35 -5.85 19.39
N PRO A 19 -5.00 -6.53 18.40
CA PRO A 19 -6.38 -7.02 18.38
C PRO A 19 -6.55 -8.35 19.12
N HIS A 20 -7.80 -8.73 19.41
CA HIS A 20 -8.15 -10.02 20.00
C HIS A 20 -8.25 -11.09 18.90
N ILE A 21 -7.13 -11.72 18.59
CA ILE A 21 -7.04 -12.70 17.51
C ILE A 21 -7.68 -14.02 17.95
N PRO A 22 -8.72 -14.54 17.23
CA PRO A 22 -9.28 -15.86 17.50
C PRO A 22 -8.22 -16.97 17.38
N ALA A 23 -8.35 -18.02 18.20
CA ALA A 23 -7.37 -19.11 18.27
C ALA A 23 -7.22 -19.92 16.98
N ASP A 24 -8.21 -19.88 16.10
CA ASP A 24 -8.26 -20.53 14.80
C ASP A 24 -7.78 -19.64 13.65
N ILE A 25 -7.51 -18.36 13.91
CA ILE A 25 -6.93 -17.41 12.94
C ILE A 25 -5.42 -17.34 13.16
N THR A 26 -4.66 -17.56 12.11
CA THR A 26 -3.21 -17.37 12.09
C THR A 26 -2.87 -16.17 11.21
N LEU A 27 -2.41 -15.10 11.83
CA LEU A 27 -1.78 -14.00 11.11
C LEU A 27 -0.34 -14.40 10.80
N LEU A 28 -0.03 -14.43 9.50
CA LEU A 28 1.36 -14.46 9.02
C LEU A 28 1.84 -13.03 8.80
N GLU A 29 2.69 -12.80 7.81
CA GLU A 29 3.05 -11.42 7.45
C GLU A 29 1.80 -10.61 7.09
N CYS A 30 1.72 -9.40 7.62
CA CYS A 30 0.62 -8.47 7.36
C CYS A 30 1.13 -7.30 6.50
N PRO A 31 1.11 -7.42 5.16
CA PRO A 31 1.66 -6.41 4.26
C PRO A 31 0.80 -5.17 4.12
N GLY A 32 -0.41 -5.17 4.63
CA GLY A 32 -1.32 -4.03 4.53
C GLY A 32 -2.29 -3.93 5.69
N VAL A 33 -2.63 -2.70 6.02
CA VAL A 33 -3.68 -2.34 6.98
C VAL A 33 -4.49 -1.19 6.42
N GLY A 34 -5.79 -1.21 6.64
CA GLY A 34 -6.68 -0.12 6.27
C GLY A 34 -7.83 0.01 7.25
N ILE A 35 -8.48 1.16 7.28
CA ILE A 35 -9.57 1.49 8.20
C ILE A 35 -10.75 1.99 7.36
N ASP A 36 -11.95 1.48 7.63
CA ASP A 36 -13.18 1.95 6.98
C ASP A 36 -13.82 3.14 7.71
N SER A 37 -14.93 3.63 7.16
CA SER A 37 -15.68 4.78 7.72
C SER A 37 -16.34 4.49 9.08
N GLN A 38 -16.36 3.24 9.54
CA GLN A 38 -16.90 2.79 10.82
C GLN A 38 -15.82 2.46 11.86
N ASP A 39 -14.57 2.80 11.57
CA ASP A 39 -13.38 2.46 12.36
C ASP A 39 -13.09 0.95 12.44
N ASN A 40 -13.62 0.12 11.52
CA ASN A 40 -13.16 -1.26 11.42
C ASN A 40 -11.78 -1.30 10.77
N VAL A 41 -10.93 -2.16 11.31
CA VAL A 41 -9.55 -2.35 10.85
C VAL A 41 -9.45 -3.62 10.01
N PHE A 42 -9.05 -3.45 8.77
CA PHE A 42 -8.80 -4.54 7.82
C PHE A 42 -7.30 -4.86 7.81
N LEU A 43 -6.94 -6.06 8.18
CA LEU A 43 -5.58 -6.57 8.02
C LEU A 43 -5.51 -7.45 6.79
N LEU A 44 -4.66 -7.07 5.84
CA LEU A 44 -4.25 -7.96 4.76
C LEU A 44 -3.15 -8.88 5.28
N THR A 45 -3.33 -10.19 5.13
CA THR A 45 -2.35 -11.18 5.59
C THR A 45 -1.93 -12.12 4.47
N ARG A 46 -0.80 -12.80 4.65
CA ARG A 46 -0.35 -13.89 3.80
C ARG A 46 -0.76 -15.26 4.35
N GLY A 47 -1.71 -15.27 5.27
CA GLY A 47 -2.31 -16.46 5.85
C GLY A 47 -3.41 -17.09 4.99
N GLN A 48 -4.05 -18.11 5.54
CA GLN A 48 -5.19 -18.79 4.87
C GLN A 48 -6.43 -17.89 4.75
N ASP A 49 -6.55 -16.91 5.63
CA ASP A 49 -7.61 -15.91 5.66
C ASP A 49 -7.01 -14.56 5.25
N PRO A 50 -6.99 -14.23 3.95
CA PRO A 50 -6.20 -13.11 3.44
C PRO A 50 -6.60 -11.75 3.97
N ILE A 51 -7.88 -11.55 4.33
CA ILE A 51 -8.36 -10.32 4.95
C ILE A 51 -9.05 -10.68 6.26
N VAL A 52 -8.57 -10.09 7.35
CA VAL A 52 -9.12 -10.26 8.70
C VAL A 52 -9.57 -8.90 9.19
N VAL A 53 -10.81 -8.82 9.70
CA VAL A 53 -11.44 -7.58 10.10
C VAL A 53 -11.67 -7.57 11.61
N PHE A 54 -11.28 -6.45 12.24
CA PHE A 54 -11.53 -6.17 13.65
C PHE A 54 -12.30 -4.86 13.78
N ASP A 55 -13.11 -4.74 14.83
CA ASP A 55 -13.65 -3.44 15.21
C ASP A 55 -12.58 -2.56 15.89
N LYS A 56 -12.90 -1.31 16.18
CA LYS A 56 -11.97 -0.37 16.82
C LYS A 56 -11.52 -0.81 18.23
N GLU A 57 -12.32 -1.61 18.90
CA GLU A 57 -12.00 -2.20 20.19
C GLU A 57 -11.09 -3.43 20.06
N GLY A 58 -10.84 -3.90 18.83
CA GLY A 58 -10.01 -5.06 18.52
C GLY A 58 -10.76 -6.39 18.55
N ASN A 59 -12.08 -6.40 18.63
CA ASN A 59 -12.84 -7.63 18.56
C ASN A 59 -12.89 -8.12 17.12
N PHE A 60 -12.74 -9.42 16.92
CA PHE A 60 -12.86 -10.04 15.62
C PHE A 60 -14.29 -9.87 15.05
N VAL A 61 -14.39 -9.37 13.84
CA VAL A 61 -15.65 -9.15 13.13
C VAL A 61 -15.87 -10.23 12.07
N ASN A 62 -14.92 -10.39 11.16
CA ASN A 62 -15.07 -11.28 10.01
C ASN A 62 -13.71 -11.58 9.35
N THR A 63 -13.72 -12.57 8.46
CA THR A 63 -12.63 -12.84 7.52
C THR A 63 -13.17 -13.19 6.15
N PHE A 64 -12.45 -12.82 5.08
CA PHE A 64 -12.83 -13.12 3.71
C PHE A 64 -11.62 -13.11 2.74
N GLY A 65 -11.90 -13.32 1.46
CA GLY A 65 -10.88 -13.26 0.40
C GLY A 65 -10.24 -14.62 0.08
N LYS A 66 -10.65 -15.69 0.77
CA LYS A 66 -10.13 -17.04 0.49
C LYS A 66 -10.38 -17.45 -0.97
N GLY A 67 -9.31 -17.81 -1.67
CA GLY A 67 -9.36 -18.18 -3.09
C GLY A 67 -9.42 -17.00 -4.07
N LEU A 68 -9.50 -15.75 -3.60
CA LEU A 68 -9.42 -14.56 -4.46
C LEU A 68 -7.98 -14.22 -4.83
N PHE A 69 -7.05 -14.46 -3.92
CA PHE A 69 -5.65 -14.05 -4.02
C PHE A 69 -4.71 -15.23 -4.23
N SER A 70 -3.46 -14.93 -4.54
CA SER A 70 -2.38 -15.89 -4.50
C SER A 70 -2.04 -16.31 -3.06
N GLU A 71 -1.53 -17.49 -2.91
CA GLU A 71 -0.97 -17.93 -1.63
C GLU A 71 0.32 -17.13 -1.32
N ASN A 72 0.39 -16.54 -0.13
CA ASN A 72 1.58 -15.85 0.41
C ASN A 72 2.12 -14.65 -0.41
N ARG A 73 1.32 -14.06 -1.32
CA ARG A 73 1.79 -12.97 -2.20
C ARG A 73 0.88 -11.74 -2.24
N THR A 74 -0.13 -11.68 -1.39
CA THR A 74 -0.84 -10.42 -1.14
C THR A 74 0.16 -9.34 -0.71
N HIS A 75 -0.02 -8.09 -1.20
CA HIS A 75 1.03 -7.08 -1.01
C HIS A 75 0.51 -5.74 -0.48
N GLY A 76 -0.36 -5.05 -1.17
CA GLY A 76 -0.88 -3.74 -0.75
C GLY A 76 -2.38 -3.78 -0.49
N LEU A 77 -2.82 -3.01 0.50
CA LEU A 77 -4.23 -2.78 0.83
C LEU A 77 -4.49 -1.28 0.88
N TYR A 78 -5.56 -0.85 0.24
CA TYR A 78 -6.11 0.49 0.33
C TYR A 78 -7.61 0.39 0.58
N VAL A 79 -8.13 1.16 1.55
CA VAL A 79 -9.57 1.29 1.79
C VAL A 79 -10.01 2.65 1.26
N ALA A 80 -10.99 2.65 0.38
CA ALA A 80 -11.50 3.84 -0.29
C ALA A 80 -12.58 4.55 0.56
N HIS A 81 -12.97 5.76 0.15
CA HIS A 81 -14.02 6.54 0.84
C HIS A 81 -15.40 5.88 0.83
N ASP A 82 -15.66 4.97 -0.10
CA ASP A 82 -16.87 4.15 -0.20
C ASP A 82 -16.74 2.80 0.52
N ASP A 83 -15.70 2.67 1.36
CA ASP A 83 -15.31 1.47 2.08
C ASP A 83 -14.93 0.28 1.18
N THR A 84 -14.86 0.44 -0.14
CA THR A 84 -14.32 -0.60 -1.01
C THR A 84 -12.81 -0.74 -0.82
N LEU A 85 -12.30 -1.95 -1.02
CA LEU A 85 -10.89 -2.25 -0.85
C LEU A 85 -10.22 -2.41 -2.22
N LEU A 86 -9.02 -1.85 -2.38
CA LEU A 86 -8.11 -2.25 -3.45
C LEU A 86 -7.00 -3.12 -2.84
N VAL A 87 -6.84 -4.31 -3.39
CA VAL A 87 -5.79 -5.24 -2.97
C VAL A 87 -4.83 -5.49 -4.13
N ALA A 88 -3.56 -5.18 -3.91
CA ALA A 88 -2.49 -5.55 -4.82
C ALA A 88 -2.00 -6.97 -4.50
N ASP A 89 -1.92 -7.80 -5.53
CA ASP A 89 -1.37 -9.14 -5.42
C ASP A 89 -0.22 -9.31 -6.41
N ASP A 90 0.99 -9.37 -5.89
CA ASP A 90 2.21 -9.44 -6.69
C ASP A 90 2.51 -10.87 -7.19
N GLY A 91 1.79 -11.86 -6.68
CA GLY A 91 1.90 -13.26 -7.12
C GLY A 91 1.11 -13.55 -8.39
N ILE A 92 -0.10 -13.02 -8.48
CA ILE A 92 -0.98 -13.19 -9.65
C ILE A 92 -1.01 -11.96 -10.55
N HIS A 93 -0.24 -10.92 -10.23
CA HIS A 93 -0.04 -9.70 -11.04
C HIS A 93 -1.32 -8.91 -11.30
N THR A 94 -2.16 -8.73 -10.26
CA THR A 94 -3.44 -8.03 -10.38
C THR A 94 -3.67 -7.04 -9.25
N ILE A 95 -4.57 -6.08 -9.51
CA ILE A 95 -5.25 -5.28 -8.49
C ILE A 95 -6.70 -5.73 -8.46
N GLN A 96 -7.22 -6.05 -7.28
CA GLN A 96 -8.61 -6.42 -7.11
C GLN A 96 -9.35 -5.36 -6.32
N LYS A 97 -10.52 -4.91 -6.83
CA LYS A 97 -11.48 -4.10 -6.08
C LYS A 97 -12.52 -5.03 -5.46
N ILE A 98 -12.71 -4.90 -4.15
CA ILE A 98 -13.53 -5.80 -3.33
C ILE A 98 -14.49 -4.96 -2.49
N SER A 99 -15.72 -5.41 -2.32
CA SER A 99 -16.68 -4.78 -1.40
C SER A 99 -16.27 -5.00 0.07
N PRO A 100 -16.77 -4.19 1.01
CA PRO A 100 -16.56 -4.43 2.45
C PRO A 100 -17.07 -5.79 2.93
N SER A 101 -18.01 -6.40 2.18
CA SER A 101 -18.53 -7.74 2.47
C SER A 101 -17.70 -8.89 1.87
N GLY A 102 -16.63 -8.57 1.13
CA GLY A 102 -15.72 -9.55 0.53
C GLY A 102 -16.07 -10.00 -0.89
N GLU A 103 -17.02 -9.34 -1.57
CA GLU A 103 -17.34 -9.65 -2.96
C GLU A 103 -16.37 -8.98 -3.93
N LYS A 104 -15.82 -9.72 -4.89
CA LYS A 104 -14.98 -9.15 -5.94
C LYS A 104 -15.84 -8.33 -6.91
N ILE A 105 -15.57 -7.01 -6.94
CA ILE A 105 -16.23 -6.05 -7.83
C ILE A 105 -15.53 -6.01 -9.18
N MET A 106 -14.18 -5.97 -9.16
CA MET A 106 -13.36 -5.78 -10.36
C MET A 106 -11.98 -6.39 -10.18
N GLU A 107 -11.35 -6.76 -11.29
CA GLU A 107 -9.95 -7.17 -11.34
C GLU A 107 -9.26 -6.46 -12.51
N ILE A 108 -8.14 -5.80 -12.22
CA ILE A 108 -7.29 -5.12 -13.21
C ILE A 108 -6.00 -5.92 -13.35
N GLY A 109 -5.51 -6.10 -14.56
CA GLY A 109 -4.36 -6.92 -14.90
C GLY A 109 -4.76 -8.29 -15.45
N GLU A 110 -3.78 -9.05 -15.87
CA GLU A 110 -3.97 -10.39 -16.41
C GLU A 110 -3.45 -11.43 -15.41
N ARG A 111 -4.39 -12.11 -14.76
CA ARG A 111 -4.07 -13.08 -13.71
C ARG A 111 -3.07 -14.15 -14.19
N ASN A 112 -1.98 -14.33 -13.42
CA ASN A 112 -0.89 -15.28 -13.70
C ASN A 112 -0.16 -15.05 -15.04
N ASN A 113 -0.26 -13.84 -15.61
CA ASN A 113 0.40 -13.47 -16.86
C ASN A 113 1.26 -12.21 -16.70
N PRO A 114 2.42 -12.31 -16.01
CA PRO A 114 3.31 -11.15 -15.83
C PRO A 114 3.81 -10.65 -17.19
N LYS A 115 3.76 -9.34 -17.38
CA LYS A 115 4.38 -8.72 -18.54
C LYS A 115 5.92 -8.76 -18.39
N PRO A 116 6.69 -8.63 -19.47
CA PRO A 116 8.14 -8.63 -19.38
C PRO A 116 8.64 -7.54 -18.42
N ILE A 117 9.72 -7.83 -17.70
CA ILE A 117 10.35 -6.85 -16.80
C ILE A 117 10.72 -5.59 -17.58
N TRP A 118 10.35 -4.40 -17.05
CA TRP A 118 10.59 -3.08 -17.64
C TRP A 118 9.96 -2.85 -19.01
N SER A 119 8.99 -3.67 -19.41
CA SER A 119 8.26 -3.47 -20.66
C SER A 119 7.41 -2.19 -20.67
N GLY A 120 7.01 -1.72 -19.51
CA GLY A 120 6.03 -0.66 -19.36
C GLY A 120 4.58 -1.10 -19.55
N GLU A 121 4.35 -2.39 -19.84
CA GLU A 121 3.01 -2.98 -19.89
C GLU A 121 2.54 -3.43 -18.50
N PRO A 122 1.27 -3.24 -18.15
CA PRO A 122 0.74 -3.67 -16.85
C PRO A 122 0.33 -5.16 -16.86
N PHE A 123 0.69 -5.93 -15.85
CA PHE A 123 1.54 -5.67 -14.68
C PHE A 123 2.68 -6.66 -14.61
N ASN A 124 3.77 -6.28 -13.89
CA ASN A 124 4.74 -7.25 -13.41
C ASN A 124 5.00 -7.01 -11.93
N ARG A 125 4.22 -7.69 -11.07
CA ARG A 125 4.28 -7.63 -9.61
C ARG A 125 3.94 -6.24 -9.05
N PRO A 126 2.67 -5.79 -9.19
CA PRO A 126 2.20 -4.53 -8.62
C PRO A 126 2.29 -4.54 -7.10
N THR A 127 2.60 -3.39 -6.50
CA THR A 127 2.90 -3.28 -5.08
C THR A 127 1.78 -2.62 -4.29
N SER A 128 1.09 -1.62 -4.86
CA SER A 128 0.02 -0.89 -4.19
C SER A 128 -0.90 -0.20 -5.19
N ALA A 129 -2.07 0.24 -4.73
CA ALA A 129 -2.97 1.07 -5.50
C ALA A 129 -3.67 2.09 -4.60
N ALA A 130 -4.10 3.21 -5.16
CA ALA A 130 -4.91 4.22 -4.48
C ALA A 130 -5.92 4.84 -5.46
N ILE A 131 -7.03 5.36 -4.93
CA ILE A 131 -8.07 6.03 -5.69
C ILE A 131 -7.93 7.55 -5.53
N ASN A 132 -8.03 8.29 -6.63
CA ASN A 132 -8.14 9.74 -6.58
C ASN A 132 -9.55 10.12 -6.10
N PRO A 133 -9.68 10.79 -4.96
CA PRO A 133 -10.98 11.10 -4.37
C PRO A 133 -11.79 12.07 -5.23
N SER A 134 -11.15 12.84 -6.14
CA SER A 134 -11.84 13.84 -6.95
C SER A 134 -12.51 13.29 -8.21
N ASN A 135 -12.03 12.17 -8.78
CA ASN A 135 -12.49 11.66 -10.06
C ASN A 135 -12.61 10.13 -10.15
N GLY A 136 -12.24 9.40 -9.09
CA GLY A 136 -12.29 7.94 -9.03
C GLY A 136 -11.16 7.21 -9.76
N ASP A 137 -10.24 7.91 -10.42
CA ASP A 137 -9.11 7.27 -11.11
C ASP A 137 -8.26 6.42 -10.17
N ILE A 138 -7.89 5.23 -10.62
CA ILE A 138 -7.09 4.27 -9.86
C ILE A 138 -5.64 4.37 -10.31
N TYR A 139 -4.76 4.69 -9.38
CA TYR A 139 -3.30 4.75 -9.58
C TYR A 139 -2.66 3.50 -9.00
N VAL A 140 -1.84 2.82 -9.78
CA VAL A 140 -1.19 1.55 -9.41
C VAL A 140 0.31 1.69 -9.50
N SER A 141 1.02 1.40 -8.40
CA SER A 141 2.47 1.25 -8.43
C SER A 141 2.84 -0.19 -8.87
N ASP A 142 3.46 -0.32 -10.03
CA ASP A 142 3.96 -1.58 -10.57
C ASP A 142 5.47 -1.67 -10.32
N GLY A 143 5.82 -1.88 -9.04
CA GLY A 143 7.13 -1.55 -8.51
C GLY A 143 8.17 -2.66 -8.62
N TYR A 144 7.79 -3.94 -8.50
CA TYR A 144 8.79 -5.00 -8.45
C TYR A 144 9.36 -5.37 -9.81
N GLY A 145 8.58 -5.26 -10.87
CA GLY A 145 9.04 -5.65 -12.20
C GLY A 145 9.08 -4.54 -13.25
N ASN A 146 8.41 -3.41 -13.02
CA ASN A 146 8.25 -2.39 -14.05
C ASN A 146 8.80 -1.00 -13.72
N SER A 147 8.99 -0.63 -12.45
CA SER A 147 9.37 0.73 -12.04
C SER A 147 8.45 1.81 -12.64
N ARG A 148 7.12 1.59 -12.56
CA ARG A 148 6.13 2.36 -13.30
C ARG A 148 4.86 2.60 -12.48
N ILE A 149 4.16 3.66 -12.82
CA ILE A 149 2.81 3.95 -12.31
C ILE A 149 1.84 3.84 -13.48
N HIS A 150 0.77 3.07 -13.31
CA HIS A 150 -0.31 2.91 -14.27
C HIS A 150 -1.58 3.56 -13.76
N VAL A 151 -2.38 4.16 -14.66
CA VAL A 151 -3.63 4.84 -14.30
C VAL A 151 -4.79 4.21 -15.05
N TYR A 152 -5.86 3.99 -14.31
CA TYR A 152 -7.11 3.43 -14.81
C TYR A 152 -8.27 4.33 -14.41
N THR A 153 -9.38 4.22 -15.11
CA THR A 153 -10.65 4.80 -14.68
C THR A 153 -11.22 4.02 -13.49
N ASP A 154 -12.26 4.53 -12.86
CA ASP A 154 -12.99 3.89 -11.77
C ASP A 154 -13.61 2.54 -12.12
N ASN A 155 -13.86 2.29 -13.42
CA ASN A 155 -14.37 1.03 -13.98
C ASN A 155 -13.26 0.11 -14.54
N GLY A 156 -11.98 0.45 -14.33
CA GLY A 156 -10.82 -0.40 -14.68
C GLY A 156 -10.32 -0.26 -16.12
N GLU A 157 -10.74 0.75 -16.88
CA GLU A 157 -10.20 1.02 -18.23
C GLU A 157 -8.86 1.74 -18.13
N TYR A 158 -7.85 1.23 -18.86
CA TYR A 158 -6.52 1.84 -18.89
C TYR A 158 -6.55 3.25 -19.50
N LYS A 159 -5.87 4.18 -18.85
CA LYS A 159 -5.75 5.59 -19.32
C LYS A 159 -4.35 5.89 -19.84
N PHE A 160 -3.35 5.81 -18.99
CA PHE A 160 -1.95 6.09 -19.29
C PHE A 160 -1.03 5.56 -18.21
N SER A 161 0.29 5.73 -18.40
CA SER A 161 1.28 5.42 -17.38
C SER A 161 2.49 6.35 -17.48
N TRP A 162 3.27 6.45 -16.39
CA TRP A 162 4.55 7.14 -16.37
C TRP A 162 5.57 6.42 -15.51
N GLY A 163 6.82 6.86 -15.59
CA GLY A 163 7.95 6.27 -14.90
C GLY A 163 8.76 5.34 -15.78
N SER A 164 9.97 5.12 -15.38
CA SER A 164 10.93 4.18 -15.97
C SER A 164 12.00 3.85 -14.94
N PRO A 165 12.76 2.75 -15.08
CA PRO A 165 13.88 2.47 -14.20
C PRO A 165 14.90 3.59 -14.16
N GLY A 166 15.28 4.05 -12.97
CA GLY A 166 16.31 5.08 -12.79
C GLY A 166 16.17 5.89 -11.51
N ILE A 167 17.03 6.92 -11.38
CA ILE A 167 17.14 7.77 -10.19
C ILE A 167 16.79 9.24 -10.43
N ASP A 168 16.56 9.64 -11.66
CA ASP A 168 16.16 11.01 -11.98
C ASP A 168 14.71 11.28 -11.55
N ALA A 169 14.29 12.54 -11.58
CA ALA A 169 12.91 12.92 -11.34
C ALA A 169 11.97 12.23 -12.35
N GLY A 170 10.91 11.61 -11.86
CA GLY A 170 9.98 10.83 -12.67
C GLY A 170 10.43 9.41 -13.03
N GLN A 171 11.66 9.02 -12.69
CA GLN A 171 12.13 7.65 -12.75
C GLN A 171 11.98 6.98 -11.38
N PHE A 172 11.98 5.65 -11.31
CA PHE A 172 11.85 4.89 -10.08
C PHE A 172 12.83 3.72 -10.01
N MET A 173 13.37 3.49 -8.82
CA MET A 173 14.06 2.23 -8.52
C MET A 173 13.05 1.15 -8.10
N ARG A 174 12.12 1.51 -7.19
CA ARG A 174 11.07 0.59 -6.74
C ARG A 174 9.89 1.37 -6.15
N PRO A 175 8.93 1.81 -6.97
CA PRO A 175 7.71 2.42 -6.46
C PRO A 175 6.92 1.38 -5.67
N HIS A 176 6.89 1.54 -4.34
CA HIS A 176 6.42 0.50 -3.43
C HIS A 176 5.04 0.77 -2.85
N ASN A 177 4.75 2.04 -2.61
CA ASN A 177 3.44 2.47 -2.15
C ASN A 177 3.02 3.75 -2.88
N ILE A 178 1.73 4.00 -2.94
CA ILE A 178 1.15 5.16 -3.61
C ILE A 178 -0.02 5.70 -2.79
N ALA A 179 -0.11 7.02 -2.68
CA ALA A 179 -1.25 7.70 -2.06
C ALA A 179 -1.67 8.91 -2.89
N VAL A 180 -2.92 9.31 -2.76
CA VAL A 180 -3.48 10.46 -3.47
C VAL A 180 -4.16 11.37 -2.46
N ASP A 181 -3.82 12.66 -2.46
CA ASP A 181 -4.45 13.63 -1.58
C ASP A 181 -5.74 14.23 -2.19
N GLU A 182 -6.47 15.00 -1.40
CA GLU A 182 -7.71 15.67 -1.82
C GLU A 182 -7.51 16.70 -2.95
N LYS A 183 -6.27 17.15 -3.16
CA LYS A 183 -5.88 18.06 -4.26
C LYS A 183 -5.43 17.32 -5.50
N SER A 184 -5.57 15.99 -5.51
CA SER A 184 -5.12 15.11 -6.58
C SER A 184 -3.60 15.12 -6.81
N ASN A 185 -2.80 15.42 -5.79
CA ASN A 185 -1.37 15.16 -5.84
C ASN A 185 -1.12 13.67 -5.56
N ILE A 186 -0.26 13.09 -6.37
CA ILE A 186 0.10 11.67 -6.33
C ILE A 186 1.44 11.54 -5.61
N TYR A 187 1.46 10.86 -4.50
CA TYR A 187 2.67 10.57 -3.71
C TYR A 187 3.13 9.16 -3.99
N VAL A 188 4.34 9.00 -4.47
CA VAL A 188 4.93 7.69 -4.78
C VAL A 188 6.13 7.45 -3.88
N VAL A 189 6.03 6.42 -3.07
CA VAL A 189 7.12 5.93 -2.23
C VAL A 189 8.09 5.12 -3.08
N ASP A 190 9.27 5.67 -3.36
CA ASP A 190 10.33 5.01 -4.14
C ASP A 190 11.37 4.41 -3.19
N ARG A 191 11.06 3.20 -2.68
CA ARG A 191 11.71 2.55 -1.55
C ARG A 191 13.23 2.45 -1.66
N GLU A 192 13.72 1.89 -2.75
CA GLU A 192 15.16 1.65 -2.93
C GLU A 192 15.91 2.91 -3.39
N ALA A 193 15.20 3.97 -3.78
CA ALA A 193 15.78 5.30 -4.02
C ALA A 193 15.74 6.22 -2.77
N HIS A 194 15.24 5.72 -1.64
CA HIS A 194 15.17 6.45 -0.36
C HIS A 194 14.46 7.80 -0.47
N ARG A 195 13.32 7.84 -1.15
CA ARG A 195 12.60 9.09 -1.42
C ARG A 195 11.10 8.88 -1.58
N VAL A 196 10.36 9.98 -1.47
CA VAL A 196 8.99 10.10 -1.96
C VAL A 196 8.99 11.13 -3.09
N GLN A 197 8.42 10.79 -4.23
CA GLN A 197 8.19 11.72 -5.33
C GLN A 197 6.72 12.12 -5.40
N ILE A 198 6.45 13.39 -5.70
CA ILE A 198 5.10 13.94 -5.79
C ILE A 198 4.86 14.41 -7.21
N PHE A 199 3.70 14.01 -7.75
CA PHE A 199 3.26 14.28 -9.11
C PHE A 199 1.88 14.93 -9.11
N ASP A 200 1.52 15.59 -10.20
CA ASP A 200 0.13 15.93 -10.48
C ASP A 200 -0.64 14.70 -11.01
N GLN A 201 -1.95 14.88 -11.20
CA GLN A 201 -2.83 13.80 -11.69
C GLN A 201 -2.51 13.34 -13.14
N GLN A 202 -1.70 14.07 -13.89
CA GLN A 202 -1.22 13.71 -15.22
C GLN A 202 0.15 13.02 -15.20
N GLY A 203 0.75 12.85 -14.02
CA GLY A 203 2.07 12.24 -13.86
C GLY A 203 3.24 13.21 -14.09
N ASN A 204 2.99 14.52 -14.13
CA ASN A 204 4.07 15.48 -14.18
C ASN A 204 4.71 15.63 -12.79
N PHE A 205 6.05 15.58 -12.76
CA PHE A 205 6.81 15.72 -11.52
C PHE A 205 6.65 17.12 -10.92
N LEU A 206 6.34 17.19 -9.62
CA LEU A 206 6.21 18.44 -8.87
C LEU A 206 7.39 18.67 -7.92
N ARG A 207 7.70 17.67 -7.09
CA ARG A 207 8.75 17.75 -6.06
C ARG A 207 9.09 16.37 -5.52
N MET A 208 10.16 16.29 -4.70
CA MET A 208 10.50 15.06 -3.97
C MET A 208 11.03 15.36 -2.56
N TRP A 209 10.96 14.36 -1.69
CA TRP A 209 11.58 14.33 -0.37
C TRP A 209 12.67 13.27 -0.35
N ASN A 210 13.90 13.64 0.04
CA ASN A 210 15.08 12.78 0.00
C ASN A 210 15.66 12.47 1.39
N ASN A 211 15.04 12.99 2.45
CA ASN A 211 15.52 12.84 3.83
C ASN A 211 14.80 11.71 4.58
N ILE A 212 14.41 10.69 3.85
CA ILE A 212 13.64 9.54 4.33
C ILE A 212 14.48 8.30 4.09
N HIS A 213 14.56 7.41 5.09
CA HIS A 213 15.32 6.18 4.95
C HIS A 213 14.43 5.02 4.53
N ARG A 214 14.65 4.51 3.32
CA ARG A 214 14.01 3.31 2.76
C ARG A 214 12.50 3.25 3.06
N PRO A 215 11.72 4.25 2.63
CA PRO A 215 10.29 4.32 2.91
C PRO A 215 9.58 3.14 2.23
N ASP A 216 8.70 2.47 2.96
CA ASP A 216 8.02 1.27 2.49
C ASP A 216 6.53 1.49 2.26
N SER A 217 5.91 2.21 3.18
CA SER A 217 4.49 2.52 3.16
C SER A 217 4.23 3.98 3.52
N MET A 218 3.07 4.47 3.13
CA MET A 218 2.63 5.82 3.44
C MET A 218 1.10 5.86 3.58
N VAL A 219 0.62 6.64 4.54
CA VAL A 219 -0.79 6.97 4.67
C VAL A 219 -0.96 8.48 4.89
N LEU A 220 -1.95 9.04 4.23
CA LEU A 220 -2.40 10.41 4.42
C LEU A 220 -3.60 10.39 5.38
N TRP A 221 -3.52 11.12 6.49
CA TRP A 221 -4.61 11.20 7.44
C TRP A 221 -4.69 12.60 8.04
N GLN A 222 -5.81 13.27 7.84
CA GLN A 222 -5.98 14.68 8.20
C GLN A 222 -4.86 15.55 7.60
N ASP A 223 -4.19 16.37 8.41
CA ASP A 223 -3.07 17.23 7.99
C ASP A 223 -1.70 16.53 8.10
N HIS A 224 -1.68 15.22 8.30
CA HIS A 224 -0.45 14.46 8.56
C HIS A 224 -0.18 13.41 7.48
N ILE A 225 1.09 13.13 7.32
CA ILE A 225 1.60 12.06 6.47
C ILE A 225 2.41 11.12 7.36
N TYR A 226 2.03 9.86 7.41
CA TYR A 226 2.75 8.83 8.15
C TYR A 226 3.51 7.97 7.16
N ILE A 227 4.82 7.80 7.39
CA ILE A 227 5.71 7.02 6.52
C ILE A 227 6.34 5.92 7.34
N GLY A 228 6.09 4.68 6.93
CA GLY A 228 6.78 3.52 7.46
C GLY A 228 8.12 3.33 6.77
N GLU A 229 9.21 3.25 7.56
CA GLU A 229 10.56 3.02 7.06
C GLU A 229 11.04 1.62 7.42
N LEU A 230 11.67 0.94 6.45
CA LEU A 230 12.33 -0.33 6.69
C LEU A 230 13.74 -0.13 7.27
N ASN A 231 14.27 -1.19 7.87
CA ASN A 231 15.67 -1.29 8.23
C ASN A 231 16.60 -1.11 7.01
N GLY A 232 17.86 -0.88 7.29
CA GLY A 232 18.90 -0.79 6.28
C GLY A 232 19.06 -2.07 5.45
N MET A 233 19.79 -1.98 4.38
CA MET A 233 20.22 -3.17 3.63
C MET A 233 21.38 -3.85 4.35
N GLY A 234 21.34 -5.16 4.49
CA GLY A 234 22.23 -6.08 5.18
C GLY A 234 23.53 -5.51 5.75
N GLY A 235 23.72 -5.60 7.05
CA GLY A 235 24.87 -5.05 7.76
C GLY A 235 24.73 -3.61 8.25
N LEU A 236 23.62 -2.92 7.92
CA LEU A 236 23.27 -1.58 8.43
C LEU A 236 22.04 -1.62 9.34
N ASP A 237 21.51 -2.81 9.61
CA ASP A 237 20.29 -3.00 10.38
C ASP A 237 20.40 -2.48 11.82
N ASP A 238 21.61 -2.46 12.36
CA ASP A 238 21.91 -1.98 13.71
C ASP A 238 22.34 -0.51 13.76
N ALA A 239 22.28 0.22 12.64
CA ALA A 239 22.70 1.61 12.62
C ALA A 239 21.70 2.48 13.44
N PRO A 240 22.15 3.18 14.49
CA PRO A 240 21.27 3.97 15.35
C PRO A 240 20.44 5.00 14.56
N GLY A 241 19.12 4.99 14.76
CA GLY A 241 18.20 5.93 14.12
C GLY A 241 17.88 5.63 12.65
N MET A 242 18.22 4.45 12.15
CA MET A 242 17.96 4.04 10.77
C MET A 242 16.96 2.88 10.73
N GLY A 243 15.83 3.08 10.04
CA GLY A 243 14.82 2.06 9.77
C GLY A 243 13.95 1.64 10.97
N HIS A 244 12.97 0.78 10.71
CA HIS A 244 11.98 0.31 11.66
C HIS A 244 11.28 1.43 12.44
N ARG A 245 10.95 2.52 11.77
CA ARG A 245 10.27 3.67 12.38
C ARG A 245 9.09 4.13 11.54
N VAL A 246 8.21 4.91 12.17
CA VAL A 246 7.19 5.71 11.50
C VAL A 246 7.58 7.17 11.69
N GLY A 247 7.69 7.93 10.60
CA GLY A 247 8.04 9.34 10.56
C GLY A 247 6.88 10.20 10.09
#